data_c7b72e16cc65e6fb22bb1a43afe66584
#
_entry.id   c7b72e16cc65e6fb22bb1a43afe66584
#
_cell.length_a   1.000
_cell.length_b   1.000
_cell.length_c   1.000
_cell.angle_alpha   90.00
_cell.angle_beta   90.00
_cell.angle_gamma   90.00
#
_symmetry.space_group_name_H-M   'P 1'
#
loop_
_entity.id
_entity.type
_entity.pdbx_description
1 polymer ?
#
loop_
_entity_poly.entity_id
_entity_poly.type
_entity_poly.pdbx_seq_one_letter_code
_entity_poly.pdbx_strand_id
1 'polypeptide(L)'
;MRIFILLAALAVTTTSMAGAALAADITYRKQILPLWQQKCMSCHGKASPYLGEFSENKEKFTKLMAGPRMDTYADLVAFVGWPDTGALMRRLDDGKNAKNGKPGNMYAYLGGDDAERQKNLALFKGWVGEGGWFLGRFKELDKATLEKMKVAE
;
A
#
# COMPACT_ATOMS: atom_id res chain seq x y z
N MET A 1 -45.95 44.35 -33.47
CA MET A 1 -44.76 44.58 -32.62
C MET A 1 -44.64 43.37 -31.74
N ARG A 2 -43.78 42.41 -32.10
CA ARG A 2 -43.59 41.13 -31.39
C ARG A 2 -42.29 41.20 -30.63
N ILE A 3 -42.39 41.15 -29.27
CA ILE A 3 -41.25 41.17 -28.37
C ILE A 3 -40.78 39.74 -28.17
N PHE A 4 -39.56 39.40 -28.60
CA PHE A 4 -38.87 38.12 -28.29
C PHE A 4 -38.12 38.30 -26.98
N ILE A 5 -38.49 37.53 -25.97
CA ILE A 5 -37.75 37.42 -24.71
C ILE A 5 -36.79 36.25 -24.87
N LEU A 6 -35.49 36.56 -24.89
CA LEU A 6 -34.43 35.55 -24.84
C LEU A 6 -34.15 35.24 -23.37
N LEU A 7 -34.48 33.96 -22.97
CA LEU A 7 -34.05 33.39 -21.72
C LEU A 7 -32.66 32.79 -21.89
N ALA A 8 -31.66 33.45 -21.30
CA ALA A 8 -30.30 32.87 -21.18
C ALA A 8 -30.25 31.90 -20.00
N ALA A 9 -30.10 30.61 -20.28
CA ALA A 9 -29.84 29.58 -19.27
C ALA A 9 -28.38 29.60 -18.85
N LEU A 10 -28.12 29.98 -17.60
CA LEU A 10 -26.79 29.92 -16.99
C LEU A 10 -26.52 28.49 -16.50
N ALA A 11 -25.70 27.72 -17.21
CA ALA A 11 -25.24 26.41 -16.79
C ALA A 11 -24.11 26.57 -15.75
N VAL A 12 -24.43 26.28 -14.48
CA VAL A 12 -23.43 26.21 -13.40
C VAL A 12 -22.77 24.84 -13.46
N THR A 13 -21.55 24.77 -13.96
CA THR A 13 -20.71 23.57 -13.91
C THR A 13 -20.04 23.49 -12.54
N THR A 14 -20.55 22.64 -11.65
CA THR A 14 -19.90 22.30 -10.40
C THR A 14 -18.77 21.30 -10.66
N THR A 15 -17.55 21.79 -10.68
CA THR A 15 -16.33 20.95 -10.77
C THR A 15 -16.10 20.28 -9.41
N SER A 16 -16.33 18.97 -9.32
CA SER A 16 -16.03 18.17 -8.12
C SER A 16 -14.50 18.04 -7.93
N MET A 17 -13.93 18.88 -7.06
CA MET A 17 -12.56 18.75 -6.57
C MET A 17 -12.52 17.80 -5.35
N ALA A 18 -12.67 16.51 -5.56
CA ALA A 18 -12.69 15.51 -4.48
C ALA A 18 -11.52 14.49 -4.53
N GLY A 19 -10.40 14.80 -5.20
CA GLY A 19 -9.35 13.79 -5.42
C GLY A 19 -7.98 14.02 -4.77
N ALA A 20 -7.64 15.22 -4.33
CA ALA A 20 -6.24 15.56 -4.02
C ALA A 20 -5.88 15.64 -2.51
N ALA A 21 -6.86 15.58 -1.61
CA ALA A 21 -6.62 15.86 -0.18
C ALA A 21 -6.16 14.65 0.66
N LEU A 22 -6.27 13.40 0.15
CA LEU A 22 -5.99 12.20 0.95
C LEU A 22 -4.53 11.73 0.93
N ALA A 23 -3.71 12.22 0.01
CA ALA A 23 -2.33 11.74 -0.12
C ALA A 23 -1.31 12.44 0.79
N ALA A 24 -1.65 13.61 1.35
CA ALA A 24 -0.69 14.45 2.07
C ALA A 24 -0.42 14.02 3.53
N ASP A 25 -1.31 13.22 4.15
CA ASP A 25 -1.29 12.97 5.59
C ASP A 25 -1.28 11.49 6.02
N ILE A 26 -1.02 10.54 5.11
CA ILE A 26 -0.93 9.12 5.50
C ILE A 26 0.41 8.85 6.14
N THR A 27 0.39 8.52 7.46
CA THR A 27 1.58 8.18 8.22
C THR A 27 1.49 6.78 8.81
N TYR A 28 2.65 6.22 9.15
CA TYR A 28 2.70 4.92 9.82
C TYR A 28 1.85 4.92 11.10
N ARG A 29 2.07 5.87 11.99
CA ARG A 29 1.42 5.91 13.32
C ARG A 29 -0.09 6.07 13.25
N LYS A 30 -0.58 6.91 12.33
CA LYS A 30 -2.01 7.26 12.28
C LYS A 30 -2.86 6.24 11.53
N GLN A 31 -2.36 5.71 10.40
CA GLN A 31 -3.15 4.85 9.52
C GLN A 31 -2.58 3.45 9.33
N ILE A 32 -1.25 3.33 9.14
CA ILE A 32 -0.67 2.03 8.80
C ILE A 32 -0.56 1.12 10.01
N LEU A 33 -0.07 1.62 11.15
CA LEU A 33 0.07 0.80 12.36
C LEU A 33 -1.27 0.21 12.84
N PRO A 34 -2.37 0.97 12.98
CA PRO A 34 -3.67 0.39 13.35
C PRO A 34 -4.14 -0.68 12.38
N LEU A 35 -4.02 -0.43 11.07
CA LEU A 35 -4.37 -1.39 10.04
C LEU A 35 -3.48 -2.64 10.11
N TRP A 36 -2.17 -2.46 10.29
CA TRP A 36 -1.21 -3.55 10.44
C TRP A 36 -1.52 -4.43 11.65
N GLN A 37 -1.82 -3.81 12.79
CA GLN A 37 -2.21 -4.50 14.01
C GLN A 37 -3.45 -5.37 13.82
N GLN A 38 -4.44 -4.85 13.11
CA GLN A 38 -5.69 -5.56 12.86
C GLN A 38 -5.56 -6.72 11.86
N LYS A 39 -4.79 -6.54 10.80
CA LYS A 39 -4.79 -7.44 9.63
C LYS A 39 -3.54 -8.33 9.52
N CYS A 40 -2.41 -7.93 10.06
CA CYS A 40 -1.12 -8.54 9.74
C CYS A 40 -0.36 -9.07 10.98
N MET A 41 -0.60 -8.49 12.15
CA MET A 41 0.20 -8.72 13.36
C MET A 41 0.14 -10.17 13.86
N SER A 42 -0.93 -10.92 13.56
CA SER A 42 -1.06 -12.33 13.93
C SER A 42 0.03 -13.22 13.33
N CYS A 43 0.49 -12.91 12.12
CA CYS A 43 1.52 -13.66 11.41
C CYS A 43 2.86 -12.90 11.26
N HIS A 44 2.88 -11.58 11.51
CA HIS A 44 4.03 -10.70 11.33
C HIS A 44 4.36 -9.89 12.60
N GLY A 45 3.89 -10.35 13.76
CA GLY A 45 4.02 -9.64 15.02
C GLY A 45 5.30 -9.98 15.79
N LYS A 46 5.32 -9.58 17.07
CA LYS A 46 6.49 -9.71 17.97
C LYS A 46 7.01 -11.14 18.14
N ALA A 47 6.14 -12.15 18.02
CA ALA A 47 6.53 -13.57 18.13
C ALA A 47 7.08 -14.15 16.82
N SER A 48 7.04 -13.39 15.73
CA SER A 48 7.54 -13.82 14.42
C SER A 48 9.07 -13.73 14.34
N PRO A 49 9.72 -14.58 13.51
CA PRO A 49 11.16 -14.55 13.35
C PRO A 49 11.61 -13.27 12.63
N TYR A 50 12.78 -12.77 12.94
CA TYR A 50 13.40 -11.73 12.12
C TYR A 50 13.72 -12.25 10.71
N LEU A 51 13.92 -11.33 9.76
CA LEU A 51 14.10 -11.67 8.34
C LEU A 51 15.21 -12.71 8.10
N GLY A 52 16.33 -12.61 8.82
CA GLY A 52 17.42 -13.58 8.73
C GLY A 52 17.00 -14.99 9.12
N GLU A 53 16.42 -15.13 10.32
CA GLU A 53 15.91 -16.40 10.85
C GLU A 53 14.82 -17.01 9.96
N PHE A 54 13.91 -16.15 9.45
CA PHE A 54 12.87 -16.56 8.51
C PHE A 54 13.48 -17.11 7.22
N SER A 55 14.51 -16.46 6.69
CA SER A 55 15.15 -16.85 5.43
C SER A 55 15.88 -18.19 5.55
N GLU A 56 16.53 -18.46 6.69
CA GLU A 56 17.21 -19.72 6.97
C GLU A 56 16.26 -20.91 7.12
N ASN A 57 15.07 -20.66 7.69
CA ASN A 57 14.11 -21.72 8.05
C ASN A 57 12.70 -21.46 7.49
N LYS A 58 12.61 -20.94 6.29
CA LYS A 58 11.37 -20.48 5.65
C LYS A 58 10.26 -21.52 5.65
N GLU A 59 10.58 -22.77 5.35
CA GLU A 59 9.58 -23.86 5.33
C GLU A 59 8.96 -24.09 6.70
N LYS A 60 9.78 -24.14 7.75
CA LYS A 60 9.33 -24.27 9.15
C LYS A 60 8.35 -23.17 9.51
N PHE A 61 8.74 -21.91 9.30
CA PHE A 61 7.91 -20.78 9.69
C PHE A 61 6.64 -20.65 8.84
N THR A 62 6.70 -20.98 7.56
CA THR A 62 5.52 -21.02 6.69
C THR A 62 4.50 -22.05 7.16
N LYS A 63 4.94 -23.25 7.58
CA LYS A 63 4.06 -24.29 8.18
C LYS A 63 3.40 -23.82 9.48
N LEU A 64 4.07 -22.95 10.23
CA LEU A 64 3.54 -22.34 11.46
C LEU A 64 2.70 -21.08 11.18
N MET A 65 2.44 -20.74 9.93
CA MET A 65 1.78 -19.50 9.50
C MET A 65 2.47 -18.24 10.05
N ALA A 66 3.77 -18.31 10.34
CA ALA A 66 4.57 -17.18 10.78
C ALA A 66 5.34 -16.61 9.59
N GLY A 67 5.09 -15.35 9.28
CA GLY A 67 5.88 -14.57 8.32
C GLY A 67 7.10 -13.91 9.00
N PRO A 68 7.94 -13.18 8.27
CA PRO A 68 8.98 -12.37 8.89
C PRO A 68 8.37 -11.27 9.76
N ARG A 69 9.05 -10.94 10.86
CA ARG A 69 8.62 -9.90 11.80
C ARG A 69 8.57 -8.52 11.14
N MET A 70 7.48 -7.79 11.38
CA MET A 70 7.23 -6.46 10.83
C MET A 70 6.36 -5.63 11.80
N ASP A 71 6.58 -5.76 13.11
CA ASP A 71 5.74 -5.12 14.13
C ASP A 71 6.19 -3.71 14.51
N THR A 72 7.33 -3.25 13.99
CA THR A 72 7.82 -1.89 14.17
C THR A 72 7.87 -1.14 12.83
N TYR A 73 7.91 0.20 12.90
CA TYR A 73 8.12 1.04 11.72
C TYR A 73 9.37 0.62 10.92
N ALA A 74 10.51 0.47 11.61
CA ALA A 74 11.77 0.09 10.98
C ALA A 74 11.70 -1.27 10.29
N ASP A 75 11.11 -2.27 10.97
CA ASP A 75 10.93 -3.60 10.39
C ASP A 75 10.05 -3.54 9.13
N LEU A 76 8.95 -2.77 9.16
CA LEU A 76 8.05 -2.67 8.01
C LEU A 76 8.71 -1.95 6.82
N VAL A 77 9.43 -0.85 7.07
CA VAL A 77 10.16 -0.08 6.04
C VAL A 77 11.25 -0.91 5.38
N ALA A 78 11.85 -1.87 6.08
CA ALA A 78 12.83 -2.80 5.53
C ALA A 78 12.30 -3.61 4.34
N PHE A 79 10.99 -3.83 4.26
CA PHE A 79 10.33 -4.51 3.14
C PHE A 79 9.79 -3.57 2.06
N VAL A 80 9.94 -2.26 2.24
CA VAL A 80 9.68 -1.23 1.22
C VAL A 80 10.96 -0.89 0.47
N GLY A 81 11.98 -0.40 1.19
CA GLY A 81 13.21 0.14 0.62
C GLY A 81 14.37 -0.86 0.62
N TRP A 82 14.85 -1.27 1.79
CA TRP A 82 15.99 -2.16 1.94
C TRP A 82 15.94 -2.82 3.34
N PRO A 83 16.35 -4.08 3.50
CA PRO A 83 17.06 -4.96 2.55
C PRO A 83 16.17 -5.75 1.57
N ASP A 84 14.85 -5.93 1.81
CA ASP A 84 13.97 -6.66 0.87
C ASP A 84 13.09 -5.69 0.08
N THR A 85 13.73 -4.88 -0.75
CA THR A 85 13.10 -3.85 -1.58
C THR A 85 11.88 -4.37 -2.32
N GLY A 86 10.76 -3.63 -2.21
CA GLY A 86 9.54 -3.94 -2.91
C GLY A 86 8.76 -5.16 -2.39
N ALA A 87 9.24 -5.83 -1.34
CA ALA A 87 8.57 -7.04 -0.86
C ALA A 87 7.17 -6.75 -0.35
N LEU A 88 6.97 -5.68 0.43
CA LEU A 88 5.66 -5.26 0.89
C LEU A 88 4.72 -5.04 -0.30
N MET A 89 5.16 -4.27 -1.29
CA MET A 89 4.35 -3.93 -2.46
C MET A 89 4.01 -5.18 -3.28
N ARG A 90 4.99 -6.05 -3.57
CA ARG A 90 4.74 -7.32 -4.29
C ARG A 90 3.71 -8.20 -3.59
N ARG A 91 3.70 -8.21 -2.26
CA ARG A 91 2.81 -9.07 -1.48
C ARG A 91 1.40 -8.51 -1.36
N LEU A 92 1.25 -7.18 -1.36
CA LEU A 92 -0.02 -6.49 -1.21
C LEU A 92 -0.66 -6.05 -2.53
N ASP A 93 0.06 -6.08 -3.66
CA ASP A 93 -0.47 -5.62 -4.95
C ASP A 93 -1.73 -6.39 -5.37
N ASP A 94 -2.70 -5.68 -5.95
CA ASP A 94 -3.96 -6.25 -6.45
C ASP A 94 -3.83 -6.94 -7.81
N GLY A 95 -2.62 -7.05 -8.34
CA GLY A 95 -2.32 -7.63 -9.64
C GLY A 95 -2.25 -6.61 -10.78
N LYS A 96 -2.74 -5.39 -10.58
CA LYS A 96 -2.77 -4.38 -11.66
C LYS A 96 -1.37 -3.95 -12.10
N ASN A 97 -0.39 -3.98 -11.18
CA ASN A 97 1.01 -3.65 -11.48
C ASN A 97 1.89 -4.88 -11.67
N ALA A 98 1.36 -6.07 -11.44
CA ALA A 98 2.12 -7.31 -11.58
C ALA A 98 2.19 -7.77 -13.03
N LYS A 99 3.38 -8.18 -13.51
CA LYS A 99 3.60 -8.66 -14.89
C LYS A 99 2.69 -9.82 -15.29
N ASN A 100 2.26 -10.64 -14.33
CA ASN A 100 1.41 -11.80 -14.54
C ASN A 100 -0.09 -11.52 -14.28
N GLY A 101 -0.45 -10.27 -13.96
CA GLY A 101 -1.82 -9.85 -13.65
C GLY A 101 -2.42 -10.49 -12.39
N LYS A 102 -1.63 -11.18 -11.56
CA LYS A 102 -2.12 -11.86 -10.36
C LYS A 102 -1.83 -11.05 -9.09
N PRO A 103 -2.78 -11.00 -8.14
CA PRO A 103 -2.57 -10.37 -6.86
C PRO A 103 -1.42 -11.01 -6.08
N GLY A 104 -0.77 -10.21 -5.24
CA GLY A 104 0.17 -10.70 -4.25
C GLY A 104 -0.52 -11.61 -3.22
N ASN A 105 0.23 -12.55 -2.67
CA ASN A 105 -0.33 -13.57 -1.77
C ASN A 105 -0.85 -13.03 -0.42
N MET A 106 -0.53 -11.78 -0.07
CA MET A 106 -1.04 -11.11 1.13
C MET A 106 -2.22 -10.15 0.82
N TYR A 107 -2.54 -9.91 -0.45
CA TYR A 107 -3.65 -9.03 -0.84
C TYR A 107 -4.98 -9.45 -0.22
N ALA A 108 -5.27 -10.75 -0.19
CA ALA A 108 -6.52 -11.27 0.36
C ALA A 108 -6.71 -10.94 1.86
N TYR A 109 -5.63 -10.76 2.61
CA TYR A 109 -5.66 -10.43 4.04
C TYR A 109 -5.94 -8.95 4.33
N LEU A 110 -5.95 -8.09 3.31
CA LEU A 110 -6.29 -6.68 3.48
C LEU A 110 -7.76 -6.44 3.80
N GLY A 111 -8.66 -7.40 3.55
CA GLY A 111 -10.08 -7.23 3.87
C GLY A 111 -10.92 -8.48 3.58
N GLY A 112 -12.13 -8.51 4.16
CA GLY A 112 -13.11 -9.58 3.96
C GLY A 112 -13.74 -9.56 2.56
N ASP A 113 -13.84 -8.38 1.96
CA ASP A 113 -14.36 -8.17 0.61
C ASP A 113 -13.43 -7.30 -0.23
N ASP A 114 -13.76 -7.13 -1.51
CA ASP A 114 -12.90 -6.39 -2.43
C ASP A 114 -12.87 -4.88 -2.13
N ALA A 115 -13.97 -4.31 -1.69
CA ALA A 115 -14.05 -2.88 -1.35
C ALA A 115 -13.14 -2.57 -0.15
N GLU A 116 -13.15 -3.40 0.90
CA GLU A 116 -12.25 -3.25 2.04
C GLU A 116 -10.79 -3.46 1.63
N ARG A 117 -10.50 -4.49 0.81
CA ARG A 117 -9.14 -4.73 0.29
C ARG A 117 -8.60 -3.54 -0.49
N GLN A 118 -9.39 -2.98 -1.41
CA GLN A 118 -8.99 -1.82 -2.20
C GLN A 118 -8.79 -0.57 -1.32
N LYS A 119 -9.68 -0.31 -0.37
CA LYS A 119 -9.54 0.78 0.60
C LYS A 119 -8.22 0.67 1.39
N ASN A 120 -7.93 -0.51 1.93
CA ASN A 120 -6.74 -0.75 2.73
C ASN A 120 -5.46 -0.75 1.89
N LEU A 121 -5.51 -1.27 0.66
CA LEU A 121 -4.41 -1.15 -0.30
C LEU A 121 -4.10 0.31 -0.63
N ALA A 122 -5.13 1.15 -0.81
CA ALA A 122 -4.94 2.58 -1.08
C ALA A 122 -4.20 3.29 0.05
N LEU A 123 -4.43 2.92 1.33
CA LEU A 123 -3.64 3.44 2.47
C LEU A 123 -2.16 3.07 2.35
N PHE A 124 -1.84 1.82 2.03
CA PHE A 124 -0.44 1.42 1.82
C PHE A 124 0.19 2.14 0.63
N LYS A 125 -0.52 2.25 -0.51
CA LYS A 125 -0.02 2.99 -1.68
C LYS A 125 0.24 4.46 -1.36
N GLY A 126 -0.66 5.12 -0.66
CA GLY A 126 -0.50 6.51 -0.23
C GLY A 126 0.66 6.69 0.76
N TRP A 127 0.84 5.75 1.70
CA TRP A 127 1.96 5.77 2.64
C TRP A 127 3.32 5.55 1.96
N VAL A 128 3.41 4.57 1.06
CA VAL A 128 4.63 4.34 0.25
C VAL A 128 4.93 5.55 -0.62
N GLY A 129 3.91 6.23 -1.12
CA GLY A 129 4.01 7.41 -1.97
C GLY A 129 3.60 7.13 -3.40
N GLU A 130 3.00 8.15 -4.02
CA GLU A 130 2.60 8.10 -5.42
C GLU A 130 3.83 7.92 -6.32
N GLY A 131 3.78 6.89 -7.18
CA GLY A 131 4.92 6.49 -8.01
C GLY A 131 6.04 5.75 -7.29
N GLY A 132 5.96 5.59 -5.94
CA GLY A 132 6.86 4.75 -5.14
C GLY A 132 6.42 3.29 -5.06
N TRP A 133 5.23 2.92 -5.59
CA TRP A 133 4.73 1.54 -5.56
C TRP A 133 5.49 0.66 -6.54
N PHE A 134 6.62 0.12 -6.08
CA PHE A 134 7.60 -0.58 -6.88
C PHE A 134 7.58 -2.09 -6.61
N LEU A 135 7.36 -2.91 -7.64
CA LEU A 135 7.26 -4.36 -7.51
C LEU A 135 8.58 -5.09 -7.80
N GLY A 136 9.60 -4.38 -8.25
CA GLY A 136 10.92 -4.93 -8.51
C GLY A 136 11.71 -5.27 -7.24
N ARG A 137 12.96 -5.68 -7.42
CA ARG A 137 13.91 -5.96 -6.35
C ARG A 137 15.00 -4.87 -6.33
N PHE A 138 15.82 -4.85 -5.29
CA PHE A 138 16.86 -3.84 -5.10
C PHE A 138 17.71 -3.57 -6.36
N LYS A 139 18.11 -4.60 -7.08
CA LYS A 139 18.90 -4.46 -8.33
C LYS A 139 18.16 -3.70 -9.46
N GLU A 140 16.86 -3.63 -9.39
CA GLU A 140 16.00 -2.96 -10.38
C GLU A 140 15.54 -1.57 -9.91
N LEU A 141 15.89 -1.18 -8.67
CA LEU A 141 15.51 0.11 -8.08
C LEU A 141 16.43 1.21 -8.61
N ASP A 142 15.84 2.18 -9.29
CA ASP A 142 16.53 3.40 -9.69
C ASP A 142 16.34 4.54 -8.66
N LYS A 143 17.18 5.56 -8.77
CA LYS A 143 17.13 6.73 -7.89
C LYS A 143 15.79 7.46 -7.98
N ALA A 144 15.22 7.59 -9.17
CA ALA A 144 13.97 8.31 -9.39
C ALA A 144 12.78 7.62 -8.73
N THR A 145 12.76 6.29 -8.69
CA THR A 145 11.75 5.49 -7.97
C THR A 145 11.95 5.59 -6.45
N LEU A 146 13.22 5.52 -5.98
CA LEU A 146 13.53 5.64 -4.56
C LEU A 146 13.08 6.99 -3.99
N GLU A 147 13.32 8.09 -4.72
CA GLU A 147 12.93 9.45 -4.30
C GLU A 147 11.40 9.66 -4.17
N LYS A 148 10.60 8.78 -4.76
CA LYS A 148 9.13 8.78 -4.64
C LYS A 148 8.62 8.02 -3.43
N MET A 149 9.45 7.21 -2.77
CA MET A 149 9.08 6.48 -1.56
C MET A 149 9.10 7.43 -0.36
N LYS A 150 7.92 7.68 0.25
CA LYS A 150 7.74 8.62 1.36
C LYS A 150 7.85 7.95 2.72
N VAL A 151 7.10 6.86 2.90
CA VAL A 151 7.01 6.05 4.15
C VAL A 151 7.04 6.89 5.43
N ALA A 152 6.22 7.94 5.50
CA ALA A 152 6.18 8.84 6.66
C ALA A 152 5.82 8.09 7.95
N GLU A 153 6.53 8.40 9.08
CA GLU A 153 6.33 7.79 10.39
C GLU A 153 5.03 8.26 11.12
#